data_8298bcb553b146f10d258d4cd00f1dcc
#
_entry.id   8298bcb553b146f10d258d4cd00f1dcc
#
_cell.length_a   1.000
_cell.length_b   1.000
_cell.length_c   1.000
_cell.angle_alpha   90.00
_cell.angle_beta   90.00
_cell.angle_gamma   90.00
#
_symmetry.space_group_name_H-M   'P 1'
#
loop_
_entity.id
_entity.type
_entity.pdbx_description
1 polymer ?
#
loop_
_entity_poly.entity_id
_entity_poly.type
_entity_poly.pdbx_seq_one_letter_code
_entity_poly.pdbx_strand_id
1 'polypeptide(L)' 'RVNTVNPGVINTRMMRSIEANVAPGAAEAARVAYNEAVPMKRYGEPQEVANLIAFLLSDEASYISSSSYTIDGALYNV' A
#
# COMPACT_ATOMS: atom_id res chain seq x y z
N ARG A 1 -5.11 21.30 -8.30
CA ARG A 1 -4.30 20.16 -8.71
C ARG A 1 -5.03 18.85 -8.41
N VAL A 2 -4.82 17.84 -9.24
CA VAL A 2 -5.43 16.52 -9.05
C VAL A 2 -4.35 15.45 -9.28
N ASN A 3 -4.17 14.58 -8.31
CA ASN A 3 -3.23 13.46 -8.40
C ASN A 3 -3.91 12.20 -7.86
N THR A 4 -3.38 11.04 -8.21
CA THR A 4 -3.89 9.78 -7.71
C THR A 4 -2.85 9.06 -6.86
N VAL A 5 -3.33 8.29 -5.88
CA VAL A 5 -2.49 7.46 -5.03
C VAL A 5 -3.01 6.02 -5.15
N ASN A 6 -2.09 5.09 -5.43
CA ASN A 6 -2.41 3.69 -5.67
C ASN A 6 -1.67 2.81 -4.66
N PRO A 7 -2.28 2.54 -3.50
CA PRO A 7 -1.66 1.70 -2.49
C PRO A 7 -1.63 0.22 -2.89
N GLY A 8 -0.59 -0.49 -2.46
CA GLY A 8 -0.52 -1.93 -2.59
C GLY A 8 -1.10 -2.63 -1.37
N VAL A 9 -0.35 -3.57 -0.79
CA VAL A 9 -0.80 -4.33 0.38
C VAL A 9 -0.48 -3.52 1.64
N ILE A 10 -1.53 -3.01 2.27
CA ILE A 10 -1.40 -2.13 3.44
C ILE A 10 -1.95 -2.85 4.67
N ASN A 11 -1.24 -2.72 5.79
CA ASN A 11 -1.56 -3.38 7.05
C ASN A 11 -2.83 -2.77 7.67
N THR A 12 -3.99 -3.32 7.32
CA THR A 12 -5.29 -2.79 7.70
C THR A 12 -6.21 -3.92 8.16
N ARG A 13 -7.34 -3.55 8.75
CA ARG A 13 -8.39 -4.51 9.10
C ARG A 13 -8.90 -5.25 7.86
N MET A 14 -9.01 -4.56 6.71
CA MET A 14 -9.41 -5.20 5.47
C MET A 14 -8.46 -6.33 5.09
N MET A 15 -7.15 -6.13 5.24
CA MET A 15 -6.17 -7.17 4.96
C MET A 15 -6.30 -8.35 5.91
N ARG A 16 -6.65 -8.11 7.19
CA ARG A 16 -6.92 -9.23 8.12
C ARG A 16 -8.06 -10.10 7.59
N SER A 17 -9.12 -9.47 7.08
CA SER A 17 -10.25 -10.18 6.50
C SER A 17 -9.86 -10.94 5.23
N ILE A 18 -9.07 -10.34 4.36
CA ILE A 18 -8.60 -10.97 3.14
C ILE A 18 -7.76 -12.21 3.46
N GLU A 19 -6.82 -12.10 4.40
CA GLU A 19 -5.96 -13.21 4.83
C GLU A 19 -6.80 -14.39 5.34
N ALA A 20 -7.81 -14.08 6.15
CA ALA A 20 -8.69 -15.10 6.72
C ALA A 20 -9.56 -15.77 5.65
N ASN A 21 -10.02 -15.02 4.66
CA ASN A 21 -10.87 -15.54 3.59
C ASN A 21 -10.07 -16.37 2.57
N VAL A 22 -8.85 -15.96 2.28
CA VAL A 22 -7.97 -16.68 1.32
C VAL A 22 -7.51 -18.00 1.92
N ALA A 23 -7.19 -18.01 3.21
CA ALA A 23 -6.67 -19.19 3.89
C ALA A 23 -7.38 -19.39 5.23
N PRO A 24 -8.64 -19.89 5.23
CA PRO A 24 -9.37 -20.12 6.49
C PRO A 24 -8.58 -21.03 7.42
N GLY A 25 -8.37 -20.58 8.66
CA GLY A 25 -7.58 -21.31 9.64
C GLY A 25 -6.07 -21.21 9.45
N ALA A 26 -5.60 -20.49 8.41
CA ALA A 26 -4.18 -20.34 8.11
C ALA A 26 -3.86 -18.90 7.67
N ALA A 27 -4.49 -17.92 8.32
CA ALA A 27 -4.31 -16.50 7.98
C ALA A 27 -2.86 -16.06 8.06
N GLU A 28 -2.09 -16.58 9.01
CA GLU A 28 -0.68 -16.24 9.17
C GLU A 28 0.15 -16.71 7.96
N ALA A 29 -0.16 -17.88 7.43
CA ALA A 29 0.51 -18.39 6.23
C ALA A 29 0.20 -17.49 5.01
N ALA A 30 -1.03 -17.02 4.88
CA ALA A 30 -1.41 -16.09 3.83
C ALA A 30 -0.63 -14.78 3.97
N ARG A 31 -0.49 -14.26 5.19
CA ARG A 31 0.25 -13.05 5.45
C ARG A 31 1.73 -13.18 5.05
N VAL A 32 2.35 -14.30 5.39
CA VAL A 32 3.74 -14.59 5.00
C VAL A 32 3.86 -14.61 3.47
N ALA A 33 2.91 -15.23 2.78
CA ALA A 33 2.92 -15.30 1.33
C ALA A 33 2.81 -13.91 0.70
N TYR A 34 1.93 -13.04 1.22
CA TYR A 34 1.82 -11.66 0.74
C TYR A 34 3.11 -10.89 0.97
N ASN A 35 3.72 -11.04 2.15
CA ASN A 35 4.99 -10.38 2.43
C ASN A 35 6.09 -10.80 1.45
N GLU A 36 6.15 -12.09 1.14
CA GLU A 36 7.14 -12.61 0.20
C GLU A 36 6.93 -12.10 -1.23
N ALA A 37 5.67 -11.87 -1.61
CA ALA A 37 5.34 -11.37 -2.94
C ALA A 37 5.76 -9.90 -3.13
N VAL A 38 5.84 -9.14 -2.06
CA VAL A 38 6.25 -7.72 -2.13
C VAL A 38 7.77 -7.65 -2.16
N PRO A 39 8.38 -6.98 -3.15
CA PRO A 39 9.85 -6.85 -3.20
C PRO A 39 10.47 -6.28 -1.93
N MET A 40 9.81 -5.35 -1.23
CA MET A 40 10.29 -4.82 0.04
C MET A 40 9.98 -5.73 1.23
N LYS A 41 9.33 -6.89 0.98
CA LYS A 41 9.15 -7.98 1.95
C LYS A 41 8.33 -7.60 3.18
N ARG A 42 7.41 -6.65 3.03
CA ARG A 42 6.52 -6.28 4.13
C ARG A 42 5.29 -5.57 3.60
N TYR A 43 4.24 -5.54 4.42
CA TYR A 43 3.09 -4.67 4.17
C TYR A 43 3.51 -3.21 4.38
N GLY A 44 2.87 -2.30 3.64
CA GLY A 44 2.96 -0.89 3.96
C GLY A 44 2.09 -0.56 5.17
N GLU A 45 2.42 0.51 5.87
CA GLU A 45 1.61 0.97 6.98
C GLU A 45 0.67 2.10 6.53
N PRO A 46 -0.54 2.21 7.11
CA PRO A 46 -1.46 3.30 6.76
C PRO A 46 -0.82 4.67 6.89
N GLN A 47 0.09 4.86 7.85
CA GLN A 47 0.78 6.13 8.04
C GLN A 47 1.65 6.48 6.83
N GLU A 48 2.22 5.49 6.16
CA GLU A 48 3.04 5.73 4.97
C GLU A 48 2.19 6.27 3.82
N VAL A 49 0.98 5.75 3.66
CA VAL A 49 0.03 6.28 2.67
C VAL A 49 -0.40 7.69 3.05
N ALA A 50 -0.70 7.91 4.33
CA ALA A 50 -1.10 9.23 4.83
C ALA A 50 0.00 10.27 4.62
N ASN A 51 1.26 9.90 4.81
CA ASN A 51 2.39 10.80 4.59
C ASN A 51 2.47 11.25 3.13
N LEU A 52 2.26 10.34 2.19
CA LEU A 52 2.24 10.68 0.77
C LEU A 52 1.09 11.63 0.44
N ILE A 53 -0.11 11.33 0.95
CA ILE A 53 -1.29 12.16 0.72
C ILE A 53 -1.06 13.56 1.29
N ALA A 54 -0.52 13.67 2.50
CA ALA A 54 -0.24 14.95 3.13
C ALA A 54 0.76 15.77 2.30
N PHE A 55 1.79 15.14 1.78
CA PHE A 55 2.75 15.81 0.90
C PHE A 55 2.06 16.36 -0.36
N LEU A 56 1.24 15.52 -1.01
CA LEU A 56 0.56 15.93 -2.25
C LEU A 56 -0.45 17.06 -2.03
N LEU A 57 -1.01 17.17 -0.83
CA LEU A 57 -1.93 18.25 -0.48
C LEU A 57 -1.21 19.52 -0.05
N SER A 58 0.10 19.46 0.17
CA SER A 58 0.86 20.59 0.68
C SER A 58 1.33 21.52 -0.44
N ASP A 59 1.79 22.71 -0.05
CA ASP A 59 2.39 23.67 -0.97
C ASP A 59 3.72 23.16 -1.54
N GLU A 60 4.36 22.20 -0.87
CA GLU A 60 5.58 21.59 -1.36
C GLU A 60 5.36 20.83 -2.66
N ALA A 61 4.13 20.40 -2.92
CA ALA A 61 3.75 19.71 -4.14
C ALA A 61 3.07 20.66 -5.14
N SER A 62 3.40 21.94 -5.10
CA SER A 62 2.68 22.98 -5.84
C SER A 62 2.78 22.86 -7.36
N TYR A 63 3.80 22.18 -7.87
CA TYR A 63 3.98 21.97 -9.31
C TYR A 63 3.63 20.54 -9.75
N ILE A 64 2.95 19.77 -8.89
CA ILE A 64 2.59 18.38 -9.15
C ILE A 64 1.09 18.30 -9.41
N SER A 65 0.72 17.87 -10.63
CA SER A 65 -0.67 17.65 -11.01
C SER A 65 -0.74 16.57 -12.07
N SER A 66 -1.85 15.85 -12.13
CA SER A 66 -2.11 14.78 -13.09
C SER A 66 -1.09 13.63 -12.99
N SER A 67 -0.51 13.42 -11.83
CA SER A 67 0.47 12.37 -11.58
C SER A 67 -0.15 11.22 -10.79
N SER A 68 0.38 10.04 -11.01
CA SER A 68 -0.07 8.80 -10.37
C SER A 68 1.07 8.27 -9.52
N TYR A 69 0.80 8.04 -8.24
CA TYR A 69 1.82 7.59 -7.28
C TYR A 69 1.45 6.22 -6.76
N THR A 70 2.31 5.24 -7.04
CA THR A 70 2.16 3.89 -6.53
C THR A 70 2.96 3.76 -5.25
N ILE A 71 2.31 3.25 -4.20
CA ILE A 71 2.95 3.04 -2.90
C ILE A 71 2.69 1.60 -2.47
N ASP A 72 3.53 0.69 -2.95
CA ASP A 72 3.28 -0.75 -2.92
C ASP A 72 4.52 -1.60 -2.64
N GLY A 73 5.62 -0.98 -2.20
CA GLY A 73 6.85 -1.72 -1.97
C GLY A 73 7.41 -2.34 -3.25
N ALA A 74 7.12 -1.74 -4.40
CA ALA A 74 7.53 -2.16 -5.75
C ALA A 74 6.77 -3.39 -6.29
N LEU A 75 5.64 -3.76 -5.66
CA LEU A 75 4.88 -4.96 -6.05
C LEU A 75 4.49 -4.95 -7.52
N TYR A 76 4.02 -3.82 -8.05
CA TYR A 76 3.54 -3.70 -9.41
C TYR A 76 4.58 -3.16 -10.40
N ASN A 77 5.81 -2.96 -9.96
CA ASN A 77 6.88 -2.38 -10.77
C ASN A 77 8.07 -3.32 -10.99
N VAL A 78 7.85 -4.61 -10.85
CA VAL A 78 8.88 -5.63 -11.04
C VAL A 78 8.57 -6.51 -12.25
#